data_5c28b22581108ddd7d3c487229b8e140
#
_entry.id   5c28b22581108ddd7d3c487229b8e140
#
_cell.length_a   1.000
_cell.length_b   1.000
_cell.length_c   1.000
_cell.angle_alpha   90.00
_cell.angle_beta   90.00
_cell.angle_gamma   90.00
#
_symmetry.space_group_name_H-M   'P 1'
#
loop_
_entity.id
_entity.type
_entity.pdbx_description
1 polymer ?
#
loop_
_entity_poly.entity_id
_entity_poly.type
_entity_poly.pdbx_seq_one_letter_code
_entity_poly.pdbx_strand_id
1 'polypeptide(L)'
;LDPMPNLYFTRDPQASIGRGMSINRMYWRARRRESIFMTYILKYHPRFKDADIPVWLDRTSPFNIEGGDELVLSKDVLAIGISERTSAEAIERLARNIFKDDYTTFKKVLAIEIPNSRTFMHLDTVFTMIDYDKFTVHAAIFKEENHMNIFTIEQDEMKDDIKITHSRQLRETLANALGVDNVELIPTGNGDVIDGAREQWNDGSNTLCIR
;
A
#
# COMPACT_ATOMS: atom_id res chain seq x y z
N LEU A 1 23.17 17.14 13.75
CA LEU A 1 22.03 16.52 13.06
C LEU A 1 21.76 15.16 13.68
N ASP A 2 20.49 14.88 14.01
CA ASP A 2 20.14 13.56 14.54
C ASP A 2 20.34 12.50 13.45
N PRO A 3 20.73 11.27 13.80
CA PRO A 3 20.91 10.18 12.85
C PRO A 3 19.60 9.80 12.15
N MET A 4 19.72 9.14 10.99
CA MET A 4 18.62 8.51 10.26
C MET A 4 18.85 7.00 10.21
N PRO A 5 18.59 6.27 11.30
CA PRO A 5 18.99 4.88 11.45
C PRO A 5 18.30 3.92 10.49
N ASN A 6 17.12 4.30 9.97
CA ASN A 6 16.29 3.46 9.11
C ASN A 6 16.37 3.83 7.62
N LEU A 7 17.35 4.65 7.21
CA LEU A 7 17.47 5.11 5.83
C LEU A 7 17.67 3.97 4.81
N TYR A 8 18.14 2.81 5.22
CA TYR A 8 18.30 1.64 4.37
C TYR A 8 16.96 0.94 4.01
N PHE A 9 15.88 1.24 4.72
CA PHE A 9 14.52 0.83 4.34
C PHE A 9 13.97 1.82 3.31
N THR A 10 14.27 1.59 2.05
CA THR A 10 13.93 2.54 0.97
C THR A 10 12.48 2.46 0.52
N ARG A 11 11.74 1.42 0.92
CA ARG A 11 10.34 1.22 0.55
C ARG A 11 9.42 2.23 1.24
N ASP A 12 9.60 2.45 2.54
CA ASP A 12 8.64 3.19 3.36
C ASP A 12 8.57 4.69 3.06
N PRO A 13 9.70 5.41 2.75
CA PRO A 13 9.67 6.84 2.52
C PRO A 13 8.97 7.29 1.23
N GLN A 14 8.76 6.40 0.28
CA GLN A 14 8.12 6.69 -1.01
C GLN A 14 7.61 5.43 -1.70
N ALA A 15 6.64 5.58 -2.59
CA ALA A 15 6.19 4.52 -3.47
C ALA A 15 6.01 5.01 -4.91
N SER A 16 6.38 4.18 -5.88
CA SER A 16 6.08 4.39 -7.30
C SER A 16 4.70 3.81 -7.59
N ILE A 17 3.77 4.66 -8.02
CA ILE A 17 2.37 4.29 -8.28
C ILE A 17 2.01 4.74 -9.70
N GLY A 18 1.99 3.79 -10.63
CA GLY A 18 1.76 4.09 -12.05
C GLY A 18 2.80 5.07 -12.60
N ARG A 19 2.35 6.18 -13.18
CA ARG A 19 3.24 7.21 -13.74
C ARG A 19 3.80 8.19 -12.72
N GLY A 20 3.33 8.13 -11.48
CA GLY A 20 3.70 9.09 -10.43
C GLY A 20 4.24 8.44 -9.17
N MET A 21 4.38 9.25 -8.13
CA MET A 21 4.95 8.83 -6.85
C MET A 21 4.16 9.39 -5.67
N SER A 22 4.10 8.62 -4.58
CA SER A 22 3.88 9.18 -3.26
C SER A 22 5.23 9.47 -2.57
N ILE A 23 5.36 10.64 -1.95
CA ILE A 23 6.50 11.01 -1.12
C ILE A 23 5.96 11.09 0.31
N ASN A 24 6.29 10.10 1.10
CA ASN A 24 5.51 9.76 2.27
C ASN A 24 5.82 10.62 3.50
N ARG A 25 4.78 10.95 4.26
CA ARG A 25 4.92 11.45 5.62
C ARG A 25 4.97 10.26 6.56
N MET A 26 6.17 9.94 7.02
CA MET A 26 6.37 8.87 7.99
C MET A 26 5.62 9.14 9.30
N TYR A 27 5.04 8.11 9.90
CA TYR A 27 4.38 8.16 11.19
C TYR A 27 5.34 8.65 12.29
N TRP A 28 6.49 8.00 12.42
CA TRP A 28 7.50 8.37 13.41
C TRP A 28 8.28 9.61 12.99
N ARG A 29 8.30 10.61 13.86
CA ARG A 29 8.98 11.89 13.60
C ARG A 29 10.46 11.72 13.22
N ALA A 30 11.15 10.75 13.83
CA ALA A 30 12.55 10.48 13.54
C ALA A 30 12.78 10.08 12.08
N ARG A 31 11.80 9.38 11.44
CA ARG A 31 11.87 8.91 10.05
C ARG A 31 11.41 9.94 9.02
N ARG A 32 10.74 11.03 9.41
CA ARG A 32 10.18 12.02 8.47
C ARG A 32 11.19 12.69 7.55
N ARG A 33 12.48 12.64 7.91
CA ARG A 33 13.55 13.20 7.08
C ARG A 33 13.96 12.27 5.93
N GLU A 34 13.65 10.99 6.01
CA GLU A 34 14.01 9.99 5.01
C GLU A 34 13.39 10.32 3.64
N SER A 35 12.15 10.79 3.61
CA SER A 35 11.45 11.16 2.37
C SER A 35 11.96 12.45 1.70
N ILE A 36 12.85 13.22 2.35
CA ILE A 36 13.48 14.40 1.76
C ILE A 36 14.29 14.00 0.53
N PHE A 37 14.99 12.88 0.56
CA PHE A 37 15.86 12.45 -0.55
C PHE A 37 15.09 12.31 -1.85
N MET A 38 13.91 11.68 -1.84
CA MET A 38 13.12 11.52 -3.06
C MET A 38 12.66 12.87 -3.61
N THR A 39 12.28 13.83 -2.76
CA THR A 39 11.93 15.18 -3.18
C THR A 39 13.08 15.84 -3.99
N TYR A 40 14.31 15.70 -3.49
CA TYR A 40 15.48 16.26 -4.17
C TYR A 40 15.89 15.46 -5.41
N ILE A 41 15.73 14.14 -5.39
CA ILE A 41 15.99 13.28 -6.56
C ILE A 41 15.07 13.67 -7.71
N LEU A 42 13.77 13.78 -7.49
CA LEU A 42 12.81 14.18 -8.53
C LEU A 42 13.14 15.58 -9.07
N LYS A 43 13.54 16.50 -8.20
CA LYS A 43 13.76 17.90 -8.58
C LYS A 43 15.10 18.14 -9.31
N TYR A 44 16.14 17.39 -8.99
CA TYR A 44 17.51 17.74 -9.43
C TYR A 44 18.23 16.64 -10.19
N HIS A 45 17.82 15.36 -10.06
CA HIS A 45 18.52 14.28 -10.74
C HIS A 45 18.29 14.37 -12.25
N PRO A 46 19.36 14.31 -13.09
CA PRO A 46 19.27 14.52 -14.54
C PRO A 46 18.22 13.65 -15.26
N ARG A 47 17.97 12.45 -14.75
CA ARG A 47 16.98 11.51 -15.32
C ARG A 47 15.52 11.92 -15.04
N PHE A 48 15.26 12.66 -13.96
CA PHE A 48 13.90 12.90 -13.49
C PHE A 48 13.47 14.36 -13.51
N LYS A 49 14.43 15.32 -13.41
CA LYS A 49 14.17 16.76 -13.25
C LYS A 49 13.29 17.37 -14.35
N ASP A 50 13.36 16.81 -15.56
CA ASP A 50 12.62 17.28 -16.74
C ASP A 50 11.47 16.33 -17.10
N ALA A 51 11.23 15.28 -16.30
CA ALA A 51 10.14 14.32 -16.49
C ALA A 51 8.88 14.82 -15.77
N ASP A 52 7.74 14.71 -16.44
CA ASP A 52 6.43 14.99 -15.85
C ASP A 52 6.00 13.82 -14.96
N ILE A 53 6.54 13.78 -13.75
CA ILE A 53 6.22 12.75 -12.74
C ILE A 53 5.31 13.39 -11.69
N PRO A 54 4.00 13.08 -11.68
CA PRO A 54 3.11 13.62 -10.67
C PRO A 54 3.45 13.08 -9.27
N VAL A 55 3.30 13.95 -8.29
CA VAL A 55 3.42 13.60 -6.87
C VAL A 55 2.01 13.48 -6.31
N TRP A 56 1.55 12.23 -6.12
CA TRP A 56 0.20 11.94 -5.65
C TRP A 56 -0.03 12.38 -4.21
N LEU A 57 0.98 12.23 -3.37
CA LEU A 57 0.99 12.72 -2.01
C LEU A 57 2.36 13.26 -1.67
N ASP A 58 2.42 14.45 -1.11
CA ASP A 58 3.67 15.09 -0.70
C ASP A 58 3.93 14.86 0.80
N ARG A 59 5.20 14.81 1.19
CA ARG A 59 5.66 14.64 2.56
C ARG A 59 5.16 15.70 3.56
N THR A 60 4.66 16.81 3.06
CA THR A 60 4.05 17.88 3.87
C THR A 60 2.58 17.65 4.18
N SER A 61 1.97 16.58 3.65
CA SER A 61 0.62 16.15 3.99
C SER A 61 0.42 16.12 5.51
N PRO A 62 -0.74 16.51 6.05
CA PRO A 62 -1.02 16.39 7.48
C PRO A 62 -1.20 14.91 7.91
N PHE A 63 -1.48 14.02 6.97
CA PHE A 63 -1.77 12.61 7.20
C PHE A 63 -0.55 11.72 6.95
N ASN A 64 -0.40 10.66 7.75
CA ASN A 64 0.72 9.74 7.61
C ASN A 64 0.38 8.61 6.63
N ILE A 65 1.39 8.24 5.84
CA ILE A 65 1.39 7.08 4.95
C ILE A 65 2.80 6.55 4.85
N GLU A 66 2.97 5.23 4.75
CA GLU A 66 4.27 4.58 4.57
C GLU A 66 4.19 3.55 3.43
N GLY A 67 5.24 3.47 2.61
CA GLY A 67 5.24 2.68 1.37
C GLY A 67 5.13 1.17 1.55
N GLY A 68 5.39 0.65 2.75
CA GLY A 68 5.10 -0.74 3.08
C GLY A 68 3.60 -1.09 3.09
N ASP A 69 2.74 -0.06 3.20
CA ASP A 69 1.30 -0.21 3.04
C ASP A 69 0.83 -0.05 1.59
N GLU A 70 1.65 0.48 0.68
CA GLU A 70 1.26 0.83 -0.70
C GLU A 70 1.66 -0.28 -1.69
N LEU A 71 0.71 -1.11 -2.12
CA LEU A 71 0.93 -2.27 -2.97
C LEU A 71 0.19 -2.12 -4.32
N VAL A 72 0.94 -1.97 -5.41
CA VAL A 72 0.36 -1.98 -6.76
C VAL A 72 0.05 -3.42 -7.15
N LEU A 73 -1.24 -3.77 -7.24
CA LEU A 73 -1.69 -5.12 -7.57
C LEU A 73 -1.82 -5.33 -9.08
N SER A 74 -2.22 -4.29 -9.80
CA SER A 74 -2.31 -4.31 -11.27
C SER A 74 -2.18 -2.89 -11.81
N LYS A 75 -2.25 -2.74 -13.14
CA LYS A 75 -2.32 -1.41 -13.78
C LYS A 75 -3.56 -0.60 -13.36
N ASP A 76 -4.60 -1.26 -12.84
CA ASP A 76 -5.90 -0.65 -12.52
C ASP A 76 -6.20 -0.63 -11.01
N VAL A 77 -5.45 -1.40 -10.20
CA VAL A 77 -5.77 -1.64 -8.79
C VAL A 77 -4.57 -1.37 -7.90
N LEU A 78 -4.77 -0.52 -6.92
CA LEU A 78 -3.84 -0.23 -5.83
C LEU A 78 -4.44 -0.75 -4.51
N ALA A 79 -3.69 -1.51 -3.71
CA ALA A 79 -4.06 -1.85 -2.35
C ALA A 79 -3.23 -1.04 -1.36
N ILE A 80 -3.88 -0.52 -0.31
CA ILE A 80 -3.20 0.26 0.72
C ILE A 80 -3.68 -0.21 2.09
N GLY A 81 -2.74 -0.51 2.98
CA GLY A 81 -3.04 -0.88 4.35
C GLY A 81 -3.52 0.31 5.18
N ILE A 82 -4.62 0.17 5.91
CA ILE A 82 -4.94 1.02 7.06
C ILE A 82 -4.25 0.37 8.25
N SER A 83 -3.21 1.01 8.76
CA SER A 83 -2.32 0.45 9.79
C SER A 83 -2.04 1.46 10.91
N GLU A 84 -1.17 1.10 11.86
CA GLU A 84 -0.62 2.07 12.82
C GLU A 84 0.06 3.25 12.12
N ARG A 85 0.65 3.00 10.93
CA ARG A 85 1.52 3.93 10.21
C ARG A 85 0.82 4.71 9.09
N THR A 86 -0.28 4.18 8.57
CA THR A 86 -1.00 4.75 7.43
C THR A 86 -2.45 5.01 7.81
N SER A 87 -2.86 6.28 7.73
CA SER A 87 -4.22 6.69 8.08
C SER A 87 -5.18 6.61 6.89
N ALA A 88 -6.46 6.37 7.17
CA ALA A 88 -7.52 6.32 6.17
C ALA A 88 -7.64 7.64 5.36
N GLU A 89 -7.42 8.79 6.02
CA GLU A 89 -7.46 10.11 5.39
C GLU A 89 -6.31 10.30 4.38
N ALA A 90 -5.13 9.71 4.66
CA ALA A 90 -4.02 9.73 3.71
C ALA A 90 -4.39 8.93 2.46
N ILE A 91 -5.00 7.76 2.63
CA ILE A 91 -5.45 6.88 1.54
C ILE A 91 -6.51 7.58 0.69
N GLU A 92 -7.52 8.18 1.31
CA GLU A 92 -8.56 8.92 0.60
C GLU A 92 -7.95 10.06 -0.23
N ARG A 93 -7.05 10.84 0.37
CA ARG A 93 -6.39 11.95 -0.33
C ARG A 93 -5.53 11.47 -1.50
N LEU A 94 -4.79 10.39 -1.32
CA LEU A 94 -3.99 9.77 -2.36
C LEU A 94 -4.88 9.30 -3.52
N ALA A 95 -5.96 8.58 -3.22
CA ALA A 95 -6.92 8.08 -4.21
C ALA A 95 -7.54 9.23 -5.02
N ARG A 96 -7.98 10.31 -4.35
CA ARG A 96 -8.52 11.51 -5.02
C ARG A 96 -7.50 12.15 -5.97
N ASN A 97 -6.23 12.23 -5.57
CA ASN A 97 -5.20 12.82 -6.41
C ASN A 97 -4.87 11.92 -7.61
N ILE A 98 -4.85 10.60 -7.43
CA ILE A 98 -4.67 9.64 -8.53
C ILE A 98 -5.84 9.73 -9.52
N PHE A 99 -7.08 9.74 -9.06
CA PHE A 99 -8.26 9.76 -9.93
C PHE A 99 -8.47 11.09 -10.66
N LYS A 100 -7.89 12.19 -10.20
CA LYS A 100 -7.90 13.48 -10.90
C LYS A 100 -6.92 13.59 -12.07
N ASP A 101 -5.99 12.66 -12.20
CA ASP A 101 -5.03 12.66 -13.29
C ASP A 101 -5.63 12.01 -14.52
N ASP A 102 -5.74 12.76 -15.64
CA ASP A 102 -6.34 12.30 -16.89
C ASP A 102 -5.59 11.11 -17.53
N TYR A 103 -4.35 10.88 -17.13
CA TYR A 103 -3.51 9.79 -17.64
C TYR A 103 -3.38 8.62 -16.67
N THR A 104 -4.12 8.63 -15.57
CA THR A 104 -4.10 7.50 -14.64
C THR A 104 -4.74 6.26 -15.27
N THR A 105 -4.18 5.10 -14.97
CA THR A 105 -4.82 3.82 -15.30
C THR A 105 -5.61 3.25 -14.13
N PHE A 106 -5.38 3.77 -12.92
CA PHE A 106 -6.03 3.26 -11.72
C PHE A 106 -7.52 3.57 -11.70
N LYS A 107 -8.30 2.54 -11.41
CA LYS A 107 -9.76 2.62 -11.28
C LYS A 107 -10.23 2.34 -9.86
N LYS A 108 -9.41 1.61 -9.08
CA LYS A 108 -9.77 1.17 -7.73
C LYS A 108 -8.58 1.32 -6.78
N VAL A 109 -8.88 1.81 -5.59
CA VAL A 109 -8.00 1.73 -4.44
C VAL A 109 -8.68 0.90 -3.37
N LEU A 110 -8.04 -0.19 -2.95
CA LEU A 110 -8.51 -1.05 -1.86
C LEU A 110 -7.82 -0.62 -0.57
N ALA A 111 -8.55 -0.01 0.34
CA ALA A 111 -8.05 0.28 1.68
C ALA A 111 -8.36 -0.91 2.59
N ILE A 112 -7.32 -1.63 3.02
CA ILE A 112 -7.41 -2.88 3.78
C ILE A 112 -6.98 -2.61 5.22
N GLU A 113 -7.92 -2.73 6.17
CA GLU A 113 -7.59 -2.55 7.57
C GLU A 113 -6.88 -3.79 8.12
N ILE A 114 -5.65 -3.60 8.59
CA ILE A 114 -4.90 -4.66 9.28
C ILE A 114 -4.94 -4.43 10.80
N PRO A 115 -4.77 -5.48 11.61
CA PRO A 115 -4.78 -5.33 13.06
C PRO A 115 -3.73 -4.33 13.53
N ASN A 116 -4.16 -3.35 14.33
CA ASN A 116 -3.26 -2.34 14.89
C ASN A 116 -2.37 -2.98 15.95
N SER A 117 -1.23 -3.46 15.52
CA SER A 117 -0.20 -4.03 16.39
C SER A 117 1.19 -3.75 15.84
N ARG A 118 2.17 -3.66 16.74
CA ARG A 118 3.56 -3.47 16.33
C ARG A 118 4.10 -4.62 15.45
N THR A 119 3.52 -5.80 15.56
CA THR A 119 3.88 -6.97 14.76
C THR A 119 3.44 -6.80 13.31
N PHE A 120 2.32 -6.12 13.09
CA PHE A 120 1.75 -5.86 11.77
C PHE A 120 1.92 -4.38 11.39
N MET A 121 3.18 -3.97 11.23
CA MET A 121 3.53 -2.56 10.99
C MET A 121 2.94 -2.02 9.69
N HIS A 122 2.99 -2.81 8.62
CA HIS A 122 2.53 -2.47 7.29
C HIS A 122 1.82 -3.66 6.64
N LEU A 123 1.07 -3.39 5.58
CA LEU A 123 0.38 -4.41 4.80
C LEU A 123 1.36 -5.46 4.24
N ASP A 124 2.53 -5.03 3.75
CA ASP A 124 3.54 -5.92 3.15
C ASP A 124 4.16 -6.93 4.14
N THR A 125 4.00 -6.71 5.43
CA THR A 125 4.44 -7.67 6.46
C THR A 125 3.46 -8.82 6.67
N VAL A 126 2.24 -8.69 6.18
CA VAL A 126 1.14 -9.64 6.41
C VAL A 126 0.42 -10.08 5.15
N PHE A 127 0.63 -9.37 4.04
CA PHE A 127 -0.05 -9.63 2.78
C PHE A 127 0.81 -9.10 1.63
N THR A 128 1.20 -9.97 0.69
CA THR A 128 1.89 -9.55 -0.53
C THR A 128 1.46 -10.39 -1.73
N MET A 129 1.49 -9.77 -2.89
CA MET A 129 1.20 -10.42 -4.17
C MET A 129 2.42 -11.20 -4.66
N ILE A 130 2.21 -12.44 -5.11
CA ILE A 130 3.27 -13.29 -5.69
C ILE A 130 2.99 -13.68 -7.14
N ASP A 131 1.73 -13.60 -7.58
CA ASP A 131 1.31 -13.80 -8.97
C ASP A 131 0.03 -12.99 -9.24
N TYR A 132 -0.51 -13.01 -10.47
CA TYR A 132 -1.70 -12.23 -10.88
C TYR A 132 -2.92 -12.44 -10.00
N ASP A 133 -3.10 -13.66 -9.48
CA ASP A 133 -4.22 -14.09 -8.67
C ASP A 133 -3.80 -14.77 -7.36
N LYS A 134 -2.50 -14.67 -6.97
CA LYS A 134 -1.95 -15.36 -5.81
C LYS A 134 -1.29 -14.39 -4.84
N PHE A 135 -1.59 -14.60 -3.56
CA PHE A 135 -1.10 -13.74 -2.48
C PHE A 135 -0.59 -14.58 -1.31
N THR A 136 0.56 -14.21 -0.75
CA THR A 136 0.93 -14.70 0.58
C THR A 136 0.16 -13.91 1.62
N VAL A 137 -0.33 -14.58 2.65
CA VAL A 137 -1.11 -13.98 3.72
C VAL A 137 -0.64 -14.52 5.06
N HIS A 138 -0.41 -13.66 6.03
CA HIS A 138 -0.07 -14.10 7.39
C HIS A 138 -1.20 -14.96 7.97
N ALA A 139 -0.85 -16.06 8.66
CA ALA A 139 -1.82 -17.03 9.16
C ALA A 139 -2.94 -16.42 10.05
N ALA A 140 -2.62 -15.38 10.83
CA ALA A 140 -3.63 -14.68 11.63
C ALA A 140 -4.62 -13.90 10.76
N ILE A 141 -4.15 -13.25 9.68
CA ILE A 141 -5.00 -12.53 8.70
C ILE A 141 -5.85 -13.54 7.92
N PHE A 142 -5.25 -14.66 7.51
CA PHE A 142 -5.96 -15.72 6.78
C PHE A 142 -7.16 -16.27 7.57
N LYS A 143 -7.03 -16.42 8.88
CA LYS A 143 -8.13 -16.86 9.75
C LYS A 143 -9.29 -15.85 9.83
N GLU A 144 -8.99 -14.57 9.64
CA GLU A 144 -9.93 -13.45 9.67
C GLU A 144 -10.34 -12.94 8.28
N GLU A 145 -10.00 -13.68 7.20
CA GLU A 145 -10.20 -13.22 5.81
C GLU A 145 -11.65 -12.80 5.48
N ASN A 146 -12.64 -13.33 6.21
CA ASN A 146 -14.06 -13.00 6.06
C ASN A 146 -14.56 -11.96 7.08
N HIS A 147 -13.68 -11.37 7.89
CA HIS A 147 -14.03 -10.39 8.93
C HIS A 147 -13.22 -9.09 8.82
N MET A 148 -12.33 -8.97 7.83
CA MET A 148 -11.52 -7.79 7.62
C MET A 148 -12.38 -6.62 7.12
N ASN A 149 -12.08 -5.42 7.57
CA ASN A 149 -12.67 -4.23 6.96
C ASN A 149 -11.87 -3.85 5.71
N ILE A 150 -12.56 -3.85 4.58
CA ILE A 150 -11.97 -3.49 3.28
C ILE A 150 -12.88 -2.45 2.65
N PHE A 151 -12.29 -1.32 2.27
CA PHE A 151 -13.00 -0.24 1.61
C PHE A 151 -12.49 -0.12 0.17
N THR A 152 -13.40 -0.32 -0.79
CA THR A 152 -13.10 -0.09 -2.20
C THR A 152 -13.46 1.36 -2.53
N ILE A 153 -12.47 2.12 -2.97
CA ILE A 153 -12.58 3.51 -3.37
C ILE A 153 -12.49 3.58 -4.89
N GLU A 154 -13.50 4.14 -5.52
CA GLU A 154 -13.62 4.30 -6.98
C GLU A 154 -14.00 5.75 -7.30
N GLN A 155 -13.73 6.20 -8.51
CA GLN A 155 -14.22 7.49 -8.97
C GLN A 155 -15.74 7.42 -9.18
N ASP A 156 -16.49 8.41 -8.67
CA ASP A 156 -17.91 8.60 -8.96
C ASP A 156 -18.04 9.63 -10.09
N GLU A 157 -18.08 9.15 -11.32
CA GLU A 157 -18.16 10.02 -12.52
C GLU A 157 -19.39 10.94 -12.52
N MET A 158 -20.48 10.53 -11.83
CA MET A 158 -21.71 11.32 -11.77
C MET A 158 -21.59 12.54 -10.85
N LYS A 159 -20.69 12.49 -9.86
CA LYS A 159 -20.60 13.51 -8.80
C LYS A 159 -19.27 14.27 -8.81
N ASP A 160 -18.34 13.92 -9.70
CA ASP A 160 -16.95 14.41 -9.66
C ASP A 160 -16.33 14.21 -8.26
N ASP A 161 -16.59 13.06 -7.67
CA ASP A 161 -16.20 12.67 -6.32
C ASP A 161 -15.75 11.22 -6.28
N ILE A 162 -15.49 10.67 -5.13
CA ILE A 162 -15.21 9.25 -4.91
C ILE A 162 -16.42 8.53 -4.34
N LYS A 163 -16.55 7.27 -4.71
CA LYS A 163 -17.49 6.31 -4.14
C LYS A 163 -16.73 5.33 -3.28
N ILE A 164 -17.18 5.11 -2.06
CA ILE A 164 -16.57 4.15 -1.12
C ILE A 164 -17.59 3.06 -0.82
N THR A 165 -17.19 1.81 -1.01
CA THR A 165 -17.98 0.62 -0.65
C THR A 165 -17.22 -0.21 0.37
N HIS A 166 -17.92 -0.78 1.35
CA HIS A 166 -17.35 -1.59 2.41
C HIS A 166 -17.65 -3.07 2.18
N SER A 167 -16.64 -3.91 2.35
CA SER A 167 -16.74 -5.37 2.35
C SER A 167 -15.99 -5.95 3.54
N ARG A 168 -16.30 -7.20 3.89
CA ARG A 168 -15.57 -7.97 4.90
C ARG A 168 -14.90 -9.22 4.33
N GLN A 169 -15.01 -9.45 3.03
CA GLN A 169 -14.56 -10.67 2.36
C GLN A 169 -13.34 -10.37 1.51
N LEU A 170 -12.14 -10.66 2.02
CA LEU A 170 -10.87 -10.32 1.36
C LEU A 170 -10.76 -10.98 -0.03
N ARG A 171 -10.99 -12.28 -0.09
CA ARG A 171 -10.86 -13.07 -1.33
C ARG A 171 -11.79 -12.57 -2.43
N GLU A 172 -13.06 -12.39 -2.12
CA GLU A 172 -14.06 -11.91 -3.07
C GLU A 172 -13.77 -10.48 -3.54
N THR A 173 -13.38 -9.61 -2.60
CA THR A 173 -13.05 -8.21 -2.92
C THR A 173 -11.84 -8.12 -3.84
N LEU A 174 -10.80 -8.91 -3.60
CA LEU A 174 -9.62 -8.98 -4.46
C LEU A 174 -9.98 -9.53 -5.86
N ALA A 175 -10.73 -10.63 -5.94
CA ALA A 175 -11.15 -11.23 -7.20
C ALA A 175 -11.95 -10.23 -8.04
N ASN A 176 -12.94 -9.57 -7.45
CA ASN A 176 -13.76 -8.55 -8.10
C ASN A 176 -12.93 -7.32 -8.54
N ALA A 177 -11.98 -6.90 -7.73
CA ALA A 177 -11.14 -5.75 -8.06
C ALA A 177 -10.19 -6.06 -9.23
N LEU A 178 -9.59 -7.25 -9.23
CA LEU A 178 -8.64 -7.68 -10.26
C LEU A 178 -9.32 -8.20 -11.53
N GLY A 179 -10.63 -8.47 -11.49
CA GLY A 179 -11.38 -9.00 -12.62
C GLY A 179 -11.03 -10.46 -12.93
N VAL A 180 -10.75 -11.26 -11.90
CA VAL A 180 -10.47 -12.71 -11.98
C VAL A 180 -11.58 -13.50 -11.29
N ASP A 181 -11.76 -14.77 -11.68
CA ASP A 181 -12.80 -15.63 -11.13
C ASP A 181 -12.57 -15.96 -9.65
N ASN A 182 -11.29 -16.10 -9.26
CA ASN A 182 -10.90 -16.41 -7.90
C ASN A 182 -9.47 -15.94 -7.63
N VAL A 183 -9.12 -15.72 -6.37
CA VAL A 183 -7.75 -15.50 -5.91
C VAL A 183 -7.33 -16.59 -4.94
N GLU A 184 -6.07 -17.00 -5.02
CA GLU A 184 -5.45 -17.93 -4.10
C GLU A 184 -4.76 -17.17 -2.96
N LEU A 185 -5.19 -17.42 -1.73
CA LEU A 185 -4.53 -16.91 -0.53
C LEU A 185 -3.70 -18.04 0.08
N ILE A 186 -2.40 -17.86 0.14
CA ILE A 186 -1.43 -18.83 0.62
C ILE A 186 -1.00 -18.41 2.03
N PRO A 187 -1.47 -19.11 3.08
CA PRO A 187 -1.14 -18.74 4.44
C PRO A 187 0.33 -19.08 4.76
N THR A 188 1.04 -18.16 5.38
CA THR A 188 2.37 -18.42 5.95
C THR A 188 2.27 -19.46 7.07
N GLY A 189 3.35 -20.22 7.31
CA GLY A 189 3.37 -21.27 8.34
C GLY A 189 2.34 -22.36 8.15
N ASN A 190 1.94 -22.67 6.89
CA ASN A 190 0.87 -23.63 6.59
C ASN A 190 -0.45 -23.35 7.32
N GLY A 191 -0.71 -22.09 7.68
CA GLY A 191 -1.89 -21.68 8.45
C GLY A 191 -1.74 -21.81 9.97
N ASP A 192 -0.61 -22.26 10.48
CA ASP A 192 -0.28 -22.21 11.90
C ASP A 192 0.20 -20.82 12.31
N VAL A 193 -0.33 -20.26 13.39
CA VAL A 193 -0.02 -18.90 13.83
C VAL A 193 1.41 -18.77 14.35
N ILE A 194 1.93 -19.80 15.01
CA ILE A 194 3.29 -19.77 15.57
C ILE A 194 4.31 -19.85 14.44
N ASP A 195 4.12 -20.77 13.49
CA ASP A 195 5.01 -20.91 12.36
C ASP A 195 4.88 -19.72 11.41
N GLY A 196 3.68 -19.17 11.24
CA GLY A 196 3.46 -17.91 10.51
C GLY A 196 4.21 -16.73 11.15
N ALA A 197 4.24 -16.64 12.48
CA ALA A 197 5.00 -15.62 13.19
C ALA A 197 6.53 -15.82 13.04
N ARG A 198 7.01 -17.05 12.97
CA ARG A 198 8.42 -17.35 12.67
C ARG A 198 8.82 -16.96 11.25
N GLU A 199 7.96 -17.26 10.26
CA GLU A 199 8.18 -16.83 8.88
C GLU A 199 8.19 -15.31 8.77
N GLN A 200 7.26 -14.62 9.44
CA GLN A 200 7.21 -13.15 9.47
C GLN A 200 8.49 -12.55 10.09
N TRP A 201 9.02 -13.17 11.16
CA TRP A 201 10.27 -12.73 11.77
C TRP A 201 11.46 -12.80 10.80
N ASN A 202 11.40 -13.67 9.81
CA ASN A 202 12.39 -13.82 8.74
C ASN A 202 11.98 -13.10 7.44
N ASP A 203 11.02 -12.19 7.49
CA ASP A 203 10.44 -11.46 6.33
C ASP A 203 9.89 -12.38 5.23
N GLY A 204 9.49 -13.61 5.57
CA GLY A 204 9.06 -14.63 4.60
C GLY A 204 7.77 -14.27 3.83
N SER A 205 6.93 -13.41 4.39
CA SER A 205 5.73 -12.89 3.72
C SER A 205 5.92 -11.55 3.02
N ASN A 206 7.09 -10.90 3.20
CA ASN A 206 7.39 -9.62 2.56
C ASN A 206 8.10 -9.85 1.22
N THR A 207 7.31 -10.01 0.17
CA THR A 207 7.80 -10.34 -1.16
C THR A 207 7.61 -9.18 -2.13
N LEU A 208 8.44 -9.13 -3.18
CA LEU A 208 8.30 -8.25 -4.33
C LEU A 208 8.13 -9.11 -5.58
N CYS A 209 6.95 -9.09 -6.16
CA CYS A 209 6.69 -9.76 -7.44
C CYS A 209 7.35 -8.95 -8.58
N ILE A 210 8.29 -9.55 -9.29
CA ILE A 210 8.93 -8.97 -10.47
C ILE A 210 8.42 -9.73 -11.69
N ARG A 211 7.86 -9.02 -12.65
CA ARG A 211 7.30 -9.53 -13.91
C ARG A 211 7.95 -8.88 -15.12
#